data_e9fe85825bacdf45ffc8c133a2877096
#
_entry.id   e9fe85825bacdf45ffc8c133a2877096
#
_cell.length_a   1.000
_cell.length_b   1.000
_cell.length_c   1.000
_cell.angle_alpha   90.00
_cell.angle_beta   90.00
_cell.angle_gamma   90.00
#
_symmetry.space_group_name_H-M   'P 1'
#
loop_
_entity.id
_entity.type
_entity.pdbx_description
1 polymer ?
#
loop_
_entity_poly.entity_id
_entity_poly.type
_entity_poly.pdbx_seq_one_letter_code
_entity_poly.pdbx_strand_id
1 'polypeptide(L)'
;MNEEDLARYRLQLLEMLAALDSEDLLGRDGQKIVELDQQSVGRLSRMDALQNQAMAQAQANRRNAQRHRITAALVRIETAEFGYCTDCGDDLRRARLDADPTVPRCMSCVKG
;
A
#
# COMPACT_ATOMS: atom_id res chain seq x y z
N MET A 1 10.69 21.98 0.49
CA MET A 1 9.68 21.71 1.53
C MET A 1 10.26 22.04 2.88
N ASN A 2 9.46 22.66 3.76
CA ASN A 2 9.90 22.94 5.12
C ASN A 2 9.62 21.76 6.05
N GLU A 3 10.10 21.86 7.30
CA GLU A 3 9.93 20.77 8.28
C GLU A 3 8.46 20.49 8.62
N GLU A 4 7.60 21.49 8.61
CA GLU A 4 6.17 21.33 8.88
C GLU A 4 5.51 20.49 7.78
N ASP A 5 5.84 20.75 6.53
CA ASP A 5 5.31 19.99 5.40
C ASP A 5 5.77 18.52 5.48
N LEU A 6 7.04 18.31 5.76
CA LEU A 6 7.59 16.95 5.88
C LEU A 6 6.94 16.18 7.04
N ALA A 7 6.72 16.87 8.17
CA ALA A 7 6.04 16.26 9.33
C ALA A 7 4.60 15.85 8.98
N ARG A 8 3.91 16.68 8.20
CA ARG A 8 2.54 16.39 7.76
C ARG A 8 2.50 15.16 6.84
N TYR A 9 3.40 15.08 5.87
CA TYR A 9 3.48 13.91 4.97
C TYR A 9 3.88 12.66 5.74
N ARG A 10 4.80 12.77 6.68
CA ARG A 10 5.19 11.66 7.54
C ARG A 10 4.01 11.11 8.33
N LEU A 11 3.22 11.99 8.94
CA LEU A 11 2.03 11.56 9.68
C LEU A 11 1.04 10.86 8.77
N GLN A 12 0.78 11.41 7.59
CA GLN A 12 -0.11 10.81 6.60
C GLN A 12 0.36 9.40 6.21
N LEU A 13 1.66 9.23 5.96
CA LEU A 13 2.24 7.94 5.61
C LEU A 13 2.12 6.93 6.75
N LEU A 14 2.34 7.35 7.98
CA LEU A 14 2.20 6.47 9.14
C LEU A 14 0.74 6.04 9.35
N GLU A 15 -0.22 6.93 9.12
CA GLU A 15 -1.64 6.60 9.17
C GLU A 15 -2.02 5.59 8.08
N MET A 16 -1.49 5.76 6.87
CA MET A 16 -1.71 4.82 5.78
C MET A 16 -1.16 3.43 6.12
N LEU A 17 0.01 3.38 6.76
CA LEU A 17 0.62 2.12 7.18
C LEU A 17 -0.23 1.42 8.23
N ALA A 18 -0.72 2.15 9.23
CA ALA A 18 -1.60 1.60 10.26
C ALA A 18 -2.90 1.05 9.66
N ALA A 19 -3.46 1.72 8.66
CA ALA A 19 -4.67 1.26 7.97
C ALA A 19 -4.42 -0.08 7.26
N LEU A 20 -3.26 -0.25 6.63
CA LEU A 20 -2.90 -1.51 5.97
C LEU A 20 -2.77 -2.65 6.97
N ASP A 21 -2.19 -2.40 8.14
CA ASP A 21 -2.07 -3.42 9.18
C ASP A 21 -3.44 -3.87 9.68
N SER A 22 -4.40 -2.96 9.82
CA SER A 22 -5.77 -3.30 10.18
C SER A 22 -6.45 -4.15 9.10
N GLU A 23 -6.25 -3.83 7.83
CA GLU A 23 -6.78 -4.62 6.71
C GLU A 23 -6.19 -6.03 6.69
N ASP A 24 -4.91 -6.19 7.01
CA ASP A 24 -4.25 -7.49 7.07
C ASP A 24 -4.90 -8.38 8.13
N LEU A 25 -5.21 -7.83 9.31
CA LEU A 25 -5.88 -8.58 10.37
C LEU A 25 -7.26 -9.06 9.93
N LEU A 26 -8.05 -8.20 9.30
CA LEU A 26 -9.37 -8.56 8.79
C LEU A 26 -9.27 -9.64 7.70
N GLY A 27 -8.29 -9.55 6.82
CA GLY A 27 -8.05 -10.53 5.77
C GLY A 27 -7.72 -11.91 6.31
N ARG A 28 -6.92 -12.01 7.37
CA ARG A 28 -6.58 -13.27 8.02
C ARG A 28 -7.82 -13.93 8.62
N ASP A 29 -8.65 -13.17 9.30
CA ASP A 29 -9.89 -13.69 9.88
C ASP A 29 -10.83 -14.21 8.80
N GLY A 30 -10.95 -13.49 7.68
CA GLY A 30 -11.73 -13.93 6.53
C GLY A 30 -11.23 -15.25 5.94
N GLN A 31 -9.92 -15.42 5.85
CA GLN A 31 -9.31 -16.67 5.37
C GLN A 31 -9.62 -17.86 6.27
N LYS A 32 -9.59 -17.68 7.57
CA LYS A 32 -9.92 -18.74 8.53
C LYS A 32 -11.37 -19.20 8.40
N ILE A 33 -12.30 -18.29 8.22
CA ILE A 33 -13.72 -18.60 8.03
C ILE A 33 -13.91 -19.46 6.78
N VAL A 34 -13.24 -19.14 5.69
CA VAL A 34 -13.31 -19.91 4.43
C VAL A 34 -12.79 -21.32 4.61
N GLU A 35 -11.71 -21.53 5.36
CA GLU A 35 -11.17 -22.85 5.65
C GLU A 35 -12.15 -23.74 6.41
N LEU A 36 -12.86 -23.19 7.40
CA LEU A 36 -13.86 -23.91 8.15
C LEU A 36 -15.04 -24.35 7.29
N ASP A 37 -15.47 -23.51 6.36
CA ASP A 37 -16.57 -23.81 5.45
C ASP A 37 -16.24 -24.93 4.48
N GLN A 38 -14.99 -25.11 4.11
CA GLN A 38 -14.56 -26.19 3.20
C GLN A 38 -14.87 -27.58 3.74
N GLN A 39 -14.96 -27.75 5.05
CA GLN A 39 -15.21 -29.06 5.66
C GLN A 39 -16.66 -29.49 5.61
N SER A 40 -17.59 -28.58 5.38
CA SER A 40 -19.02 -28.82 5.55
C SER A 40 -19.84 -28.73 4.27
N VAL A 41 -19.24 -28.44 3.10
CA VAL A 41 -19.97 -28.12 1.86
C VAL A 41 -19.46 -28.88 0.63
N GLY A 42 -20.29 -28.96 -0.40
CA GLY A 42 -20.05 -29.71 -1.61
C GLY A 42 -19.04 -29.06 -2.55
N ARG A 43 -18.84 -29.72 -3.71
CA ARG A 43 -17.78 -29.42 -4.67
C ARG A 43 -17.77 -27.98 -5.20
N LEU A 44 -18.97 -27.41 -5.50
CA LEU A 44 -19.09 -26.03 -5.98
C LEU A 44 -18.62 -25.01 -4.94
N SER A 45 -18.95 -25.29 -3.66
CA SER A 45 -18.55 -24.41 -2.56
C SER A 45 -17.05 -24.45 -2.31
N ARG A 46 -16.39 -25.58 -2.60
CA ARG A 46 -14.92 -25.66 -2.53
C ARG A 46 -14.28 -24.78 -3.59
N MET A 47 -14.82 -24.75 -4.81
CA MET A 47 -14.32 -23.88 -5.86
C MET A 47 -14.48 -22.41 -5.50
N ASP A 48 -15.63 -22.03 -4.94
CA ASP A 48 -15.88 -20.67 -4.47
C ASP A 48 -14.90 -20.30 -3.34
N ALA A 49 -14.66 -21.21 -2.41
CA ALA A 49 -13.71 -21.01 -1.33
C ALA A 49 -12.29 -20.78 -1.85
N LEU A 50 -11.87 -21.58 -2.85
CA LEU A 50 -10.55 -21.41 -3.47
C LEU A 50 -10.42 -20.09 -4.20
N GLN A 51 -11.47 -19.65 -4.92
CA GLN A 51 -11.50 -18.34 -5.55
C GLN A 51 -11.38 -17.22 -4.53
N ASN A 52 -12.12 -17.33 -3.42
CA ASN A 52 -12.07 -16.33 -2.34
C ASN A 52 -10.68 -16.28 -1.71
N GLN A 53 -10.02 -17.41 -1.52
CA GLN A 53 -8.65 -17.46 -1.04
C GLN A 53 -7.67 -16.80 -2.02
N ALA A 54 -7.83 -17.05 -3.31
CA ALA A 54 -6.98 -16.46 -4.33
C ALA A 54 -7.14 -14.93 -4.37
N MET A 55 -8.39 -14.44 -4.25
CA MET A 55 -8.67 -13.00 -4.18
C MET A 55 -8.08 -12.37 -2.92
N ALA A 56 -8.24 -13.04 -1.78
CA ALA A 56 -7.66 -12.57 -0.51
C ALA A 56 -6.13 -12.51 -0.58
N GLN A 57 -5.49 -13.50 -1.22
CA GLN A 57 -4.05 -13.50 -1.40
C GLN A 57 -3.60 -12.36 -2.32
N ALA A 58 -4.34 -12.12 -3.40
CA ALA A 58 -4.04 -11.00 -4.31
C ALA A 58 -4.16 -9.65 -3.59
N GLN A 59 -5.16 -9.49 -2.74
CA GLN A 59 -5.32 -8.27 -1.92
C GLN A 59 -4.18 -8.11 -0.92
N ALA A 60 -3.75 -9.20 -0.28
CA ALA A 60 -2.62 -9.19 0.64
C ALA A 60 -1.33 -8.78 -0.09
N ASN A 61 -1.12 -9.27 -1.30
CA ASN A 61 0.03 -8.91 -2.12
C ASN A 61 0.02 -7.42 -2.49
N ARG A 62 -1.15 -6.86 -2.83
CA ARG A 62 -1.30 -5.42 -3.10
C ARG A 62 -0.98 -4.58 -1.86
N ARG A 63 -1.46 -5.00 -0.69
CA ARG A 63 -1.16 -4.32 0.57
C ARG A 63 0.33 -4.34 0.87
N ASN A 64 1.00 -5.47 0.65
CA ASN A 64 2.45 -5.57 0.84
C ASN A 64 3.22 -4.65 -0.10
N ALA A 65 2.83 -4.55 -1.36
CA ALA A 65 3.43 -3.63 -2.32
C ALA A 65 3.23 -2.17 -1.88
N GLN A 66 2.04 -1.84 -1.39
CA GLN A 66 1.75 -0.50 -0.86
C GLN A 66 2.59 -0.20 0.37
N ARG A 67 2.75 -1.18 1.28
CA ARG A 67 3.60 -1.04 2.47
C ARG A 67 5.04 -0.71 2.09
N HIS A 68 5.57 -1.38 1.08
CA HIS A 68 6.93 -1.10 0.59
C HIS A 68 7.06 0.33 0.06
N ARG A 69 6.06 0.81 -0.68
CA ARG A 69 6.05 2.20 -1.17
C ARG A 69 6.00 3.21 -0.04
N ILE A 70 5.18 2.96 0.97
CA ILE A 70 5.08 3.83 2.15
C ILE A 70 6.40 3.88 2.90
N THR A 71 7.00 2.72 3.14
CA THR A 71 8.29 2.61 3.84
C THR A 71 9.38 3.35 3.07
N ALA A 72 9.42 3.19 1.76
CA ALA A 72 10.39 3.89 0.92
C ALA A 72 10.21 5.41 0.99
N ALA A 73 8.96 5.89 1.02
CA ALA A 73 8.68 7.32 1.15
C ALA A 73 9.13 7.86 2.51
N LEU A 74 8.92 7.09 3.58
CA LEU A 74 9.37 7.46 4.93
C LEU A 74 10.90 7.57 4.97
N VAL A 75 11.61 6.64 4.34
CA VAL A 75 13.08 6.70 4.24
C VAL A 75 13.51 7.96 3.50
N ARG A 76 12.84 8.33 2.40
CA ARG A 76 13.17 9.55 1.66
C ARG A 76 12.99 10.82 2.52
N ILE A 77 11.99 10.84 3.39
CA ILE A 77 11.82 11.96 4.34
C ILE A 77 13.04 12.07 5.25
N GLU A 78 13.53 10.94 5.76
CA GLU A 78 14.68 10.92 6.66
C GLU A 78 15.99 11.29 5.98
N THR A 79 16.13 10.97 4.69
CA THR A 79 17.34 11.24 3.91
C THR A 79 17.29 12.56 3.15
N ALA A 80 16.25 13.37 3.36
CA ALA A 80 16.02 14.66 2.68
C ALA A 80 15.86 14.52 1.16
N GLU A 81 15.39 13.38 0.71
CA GLU A 81 15.13 13.10 -0.71
C GLU A 81 13.66 13.14 -1.08
N PHE A 82 12.79 13.35 -0.09
CA PHE A 82 11.34 13.37 -0.31
C PHE A 82 10.93 14.62 -1.10
N GLY A 83 10.01 14.43 -2.05
CA GLY A 83 9.51 15.51 -2.89
C GLY A 83 10.27 15.69 -4.20
N TYR A 84 11.24 14.84 -4.45
CA TYR A 84 12.04 14.83 -5.69
C TYR A 84 11.84 13.52 -6.44
N CYS A 85 11.81 13.59 -7.78
CA CYS A 85 11.75 12.39 -8.60
C CYS A 85 12.99 11.51 -8.36
N THR A 86 12.78 10.23 -8.14
CA THR A 86 13.90 9.30 -7.91
C THR A 86 14.74 9.03 -9.16
N ASP A 87 14.20 9.29 -10.35
CA ASP A 87 14.88 9.04 -11.61
C ASP A 87 15.62 10.28 -12.14
N CYS A 88 14.96 11.45 -12.17
CA CYS A 88 15.55 12.66 -12.76
C CYS A 88 15.89 13.76 -11.75
N GLY A 89 15.44 13.63 -10.50
CA GLY A 89 15.73 14.60 -9.46
C GLY A 89 14.89 15.88 -9.49
N ASP A 90 13.96 16.01 -10.44
CA ASP A 90 13.07 17.17 -10.50
C ASP A 90 12.07 17.18 -9.35
N ASP A 91 11.60 18.38 -9.00
CA ASP A 91 10.58 18.51 -7.97
C ASP A 91 9.28 17.82 -8.38
N LEU A 92 8.69 17.09 -7.45
CA LEU A 92 7.35 16.54 -7.62
C LEU A 92 6.31 17.61 -7.28
N ARG A 93 5.21 17.62 -8.03
CA ARG A 93 4.13 18.58 -7.77
C ARG A 93 3.48 18.30 -6.42
N ARG A 94 3.26 19.35 -5.65
CA ARG A 94 2.61 19.26 -4.35
C ARG A 94 1.23 18.60 -4.42
N ALA A 95 0.45 18.93 -5.45
CA ALA A 95 -0.87 18.35 -5.63
C ALA A 95 -0.81 16.83 -5.75
N ARG A 96 0.22 16.28 -6.41
CA ARG A 96 0.41 14.83 -6.50
C ARG A 96 0.79 14.22 -5.16
N LEU A 97 1.67 14.89 -4.42
CA LEU A 97 2.10 14.42 -3.09
C LEU A 97 0.95 14.46 -2.10
N ASP A 98 0.10 15.47 -2.17
CA ASP A 98 -1.08 15.58 -1.29
C ASP A 98 -2.08 14.46 -1.59
N ALA A 99 -2.24 14.08 -2.85
CA ALA A 99 -3.11 12.98 -3.24
C ALA A 99 -2.51 11.62 -2.90
N ASP A 100 -1.20 11.46 -3.12
CA ASP A 100 -0.48 10.20 -2.86
C ASP A 100 0.98 10.50 -2.50
N PRO A 101 1.32 10.53 -1.20
CA PRO A 101 2.68 10.84 -0.77
C PRO A 101 3.70 9.73 -1.06
N THR A 102 3.27 8.60 -1.61
CA THR A 102 4.17 7.51 -1.97
C THR A 102 4.75 7.61 -3.38
N VAL A 103 4.29 8.58 -4.20
CA VAL A 103 4.76 8.69 -5.58
C VAL A 103 6.26 8.93 -5.63
N PRO A 104 7.04 8.09 -6.35
CA PRO A 104 8.48 8.23 -6.41
C PRO A 104 8.98 9.03 -7.61
N ARG A 105 8.20 9.10 -8.71
CA ARG A 105 8.66 9.65 -9.99
C ARG A 105 7.72 10.72 -10.53
N CYS A 106 8.29 11.68 -11.26
CA CYS A 106 7.51 12.72 -11.92
C CYS A 106 6.73 12.14 -13.11
N MET A 107 5.74 12.91 -13.60
CA MET A 107 4.89 12.45 -14.70
C MET A 107 5.69 12.12 -15.96
N SER A 108 6.74 12.88 -16.25
CA SER A 108 7.61 12.64 -17.41
C SER A 108 8.32 11.29 -17.32
N CYS A 109 8.85 10.95 -16.15
CA CYS A 109 9.54 9.68 -15.94
C CYS A 109 8.59 8.48 -15.93
N VAL A 110 7.38 8.67 -15.42
CA VAL A 110 6.36 7.59 -15.42
C VAL A 110 5.92 7.28 -16.85
N LYS A 111 5.77 8.30 -17.68
CA LYS A 111 5.35 8.13 -19.09
C LYS A 111 6.47 7.64 -19.99
N GLY A 112 7.68 7.97 -19.63
CA GLY A 112 8.85 7.65 -20.42
C GLY A 112 9.38 6.29 -20.20
#